data_171212b63694c24fe1da45a6816b2f16
#
_entry.id   171212b63694c24fe1da45a6816b2f16
#
_cell.length_a   1.000
_cell.length_b   1.000
_cell.length_c   1.000
_cell.angle_alpha   90.00
_cell.angle_beta   90.00
_cell.angle_gamma   90.00
#
_symmetry.space_group_name_H-M   'P 1'
#
loop_
_entity.id
_entity.type
_entity.pdbx_description
1 polymer ?
#
loop_
_entity_poly.entity_id
_entity_poly.type
_entity_poly.pdbx_seq_one_letter_code
_entity_poly.pdbx_strand_id
1 'polypeptide(L)'
;MHPLELINKYCPEEKLRHILMLHSRAVADKALSIARNHAELGADETFIEEAALLHDIGIVCVDAPAISCYGTEPYIKHGVLGAEILRREGLERHALVCERHTGTGLTLQQIIAQGLPLPQREMQPVSIEEQIICFADKFFSKTKLDTEKTVEQARRSLEKFGAEGLAKFDAWCERFL
;
A
#
# COMPACT_ATOMS: atom_id res chain seq x y z
N MET A 1 0.96 15.44 -12.81
CA MET A 1 2.37 15.41 -12.35
C MET A 1 2.78 13.95 -12.28
N HIS A 2 3.93 13.61 -12.86
CA HIS A 2 4.39 12.22 -12.92
C HIS A 2 4.72 11.68 -11.51
N PRO A 3 4.45 10.39 -11.17
CA PRO A 3 4.72 9.84 -9.85
C PRO A 3 6.12 10.10 -9.32
N LEU A 4 7.16 10.01 -10.17
CA LEU A 4 8.55 10.27 -9.78
C LEU A 4 8.79 11.73 -9.36
N GLU A 5 8.10 12.68 -9.97
CA GLU A 5 8.20 14.10 -9.59
C GLU A 5 7.61 14.32 -8.20
N LEU A 6 6.50 13.67 -7.88
CA LEU A 6 5.89 13.72 -6.55
C LEU A 6 6.79 13.08 -5.49
N ILE A 7 7.34 11.89 -5.78
CA ILE A 7 8.28 11.23 -4.87
C ILE A 7 9.49 12.14 -4.60
N ASN A 8 10.08 12.73 -5.63
CA ASN A 8 11.21 13.66 -5.47
C ASN A 8 10.83 14.91 -4.66
N LYS A 9 9.62 15.44 -4.87
CA LYS A 9 9.11 16.61 -4.16
C LYS A 9 8.93 16.36 -2.66
N TYR A 10 8.35 15.21 -2.28
CA TYR A 10 7.97 14.91 -0.90
C TYR A 10 9.00 14.08 -0.14
N CYS A 11 9.90 13.38 -0.83
CA CYS A 11 10.93 12.54 -0.24
C CYS A 11 12.34 13.02 -0.65
N PRO A 12 12.83 14.13 -0.08
CA PRO A 12 14.15 14.68 -0.43
C PRO A 12 15.32 13.83 0.09
N GLU A 13 15.10 13.04 1.15
CA GLU A 13 16.12 12.18 1.75
C GLU A 13 16.41 10.99 0.81
N GLU A 14 17.66 10.86 0.36
CA GLU A 14 18.06 9.92 -0.70
C GLU A 14 17.86 8.46 -0.31
N LYS A 15 18.21 8.09 0.92
CA LYS A 15 18.14 6.70 1.39
C LYS A 15 16.69 6.25 1.53
N LEU A 16 15.83 7.09 2.09
CA LEU A 16 14.39 6.82 2.19
C LEU A 16 13.76 6.73 0.81
N ARG A 17 14.10 7.67 -0.08
CA ARG A 17 13.61 7.67 -1.46
C ARG A 17 14.02 6.41 -2.21
N HIS A 18 15.25 5.92 -2.02
CA HIS A 18 15.73 4.66 -2.60
C HIS A 18 14.89 3.46 -2.11
N ILE A 19 14.65 3.36 -0.80
CA ILE A 19 13.80 2.31 -0.21
C ILE A 19 12.38 2.37 -0.76
N LEU A 20 11.78 3.57 -0.77
CA LEU A 20 10.42 3.78 -1.29
C LEU A 20 10.32 3.36 -2.76
N MET A 21 11.26 3.78 -3.59
CA MET A 21 11.26 3.48 -5.01
C MET A 21 11.41 1.99 -5.31
N LEU A 22 12.34 1.30 -4.64
CA LEU A 22 12.53 -0.14 -4.85
C LEU A 22 11.30 -0.94 -4.42
N HIS A 23 10.76 -0.66 -3.24
CA HIS A 23 9.56 -1.30 -2.75
C HIS A 23 8.36 -1.05 -3.67
N SER A 24 8.08 0.21 -3.99
CA SER A 24 6.92 0.58 -4.80
C SER A 24 7.02 0.07 -6.24
N ARG A 25 8.22 -0.01 -6.82
CA ARG A 25 8.43 -0.63 -8.15
C ARG A 25 8.12 -2.14 -8.10
N ALA A 26 8.61 -2.86 -7.10
CA ALA A 26 8.31 -4.29 -6.96
C ALA A 26 6.80 -4.54 -6.82
N VAL A 27 6.11 -3.71 -6.04
CA VAL A 27 4.64 -3.77 -5.92
C VAL A 27 3.96 -3.49 -7.26
N ALA A 28 4.39 -2.45 -7.99
CA ALA A 28 3.84 -2.09 -9.29
C ALA A 28 4.02 -3.23 -10.32
N ASP A 29 5.21 -3.81 -10.39
CA ASP A 29 5.52 -4.88 -11.34
C ASP A 29 4.65 -6.12 -11.07
N LYS A 30 4.47 -6.50 -9.81
CA LYS A 30 3.57 -7.61 -9.43
C LYS A 30 2.10 -7.27 -9.73
N ALA A 31 1.64 -6.07 -9.40
CA ALA A 31 0.27 -5.64 -9.65
C ALA A 31 -0.05 -5.61 -11.15
N LEU A 32 0.86 -5.11 -11.98
CA LEU A 32 0.74 -5.13 -13.44
C LEU A 32 0.74 -6.56 -14.00
N SER A 33 1.58 -7.45 -13.47
CA SER A 33 1.57 -8.87 -13.86
C SER A 33 0.22 -9.51 -13.59
N ILE A 34 -0.38 -9.25 -12.42
CA ILE A 34 -1.73 -9.73 -12.07
C ILE A 34 -2.76 -9.19 -13.06
N ALA A 35 -2.79 -7.87 -13.29
CA ALA A 35 -3.75 -7.25 -14.19
C ALA A 35 -3.67 -7.81 -15.63
N ARG A 36 -2.45 -8.07 -16.13
CA ARG A 36 -2.23 -8.63 -17.47
C ARG A 36 -2.61 -10.10 -17.58
N ASN A 37 -2.37 -10.88 -16.53
CA ASN A 37 -2.74 -12.30 -16.50
C ASN A 37 -4.26 -12.49 -16.32
N HIS A 38 -4.96 -11.48 -15.82
CA HIS A 38 -6.40 -11.46 -15.55
C HIS A 38 -7.08 -10.30 -16.28
N ALA A 39 -6.91 -10.24 -17.61
CA ALA A 39 -7.47 -9.17 -18.45
C ALA A 39 -9.01 -9.05 -18.34
N GLU A 40 -9.69 -10.13 -17.96
CA GLU A 40 -11.13 -10.16 -17.71
C GLU A 40 -11.57 -9.25 -16.54
N LEU A 41 -10.64 -8.88 -15.66
CA LEU A 41 -10.90 -7.94 -14.56
C LEU A 41 -11.08 -6.50 -15.04
N GLY A 42 -10.62 -6.18 -16.25
CA GLY A 42 -10.75 -4.84 -16.84
C GLY A 42 -10.02 -3.74 -16.08
N ALA A 43 -8.92 -4.09 -15.39
CA ALA A 43 -8.17 -3.14 -14.57
C ALA A 43 -7.38 -2.14 -15.43
N ASP A 44 -7.34 -0.89 -14.99
CA ASP A 44 -6.57 0.19 -15.60
C ASP A 44 -5.07 0.07 -15.27
N GLU A 45 -4.28 -0.51 -16.20
CA GLU A 45 -2.84 -0.73 -16.00
C GLU A 45 -2.07 0.57 -15.77
N THR A 46 -2.42 1.65 -16.45
CA THR A 46 -1.77 2.94 -16.26
C THR A 46 -1.99 3.46 -14.84
N PHE A 47 -3.22 3.39 -14.38
CA PHE A 47 -3.55 3.77 -12.99
C PHE A 47 -2.89 2.86 -11.97
N ILE A 48 -2.83 1.53 -12.21
CA ILE A 48 -2.13 0.59 -11.33
C ILE A 48 -0.66 0.98 -11.17
N GLU A 49 0.05 1.27 -12.26
CA GLU A 49 1.45 1.66 -12.21
C GLU A 49 1.65 2.94 -11.40
N GLU A 50 0.90 3.98 -11.71
CA GLU A 50 1.00 5.26 -11.03
C GLU A 50 0.65 5.15 -9.54
N ALA A 51 -0.46 4.50 -9.21
CA ALA A 51 -0.94 4.38 -7.84
C ALA A 51 -0.05 3.46 -6.98
N ALA A 52 0.46 2.36 -7.55
CA ALA A 52 1.40 1.49 -6.85
C ALA A 52 2.72 2.22 -6.54
N LEU A 53 3.22 3.08 -7.44
CA LEU A 53 4.40 3.90 -7.16
C LEU A 53 4.20 4.89 -6.03
N LEU A 54 2.97 5.33 -5.79
CA LEU A 54 2.62 6.36 -4.81
C LEU A 54 1.99 5.83 -3.51
N HIS A 55 1.62 4.53 -3.44
CA HIS A 55 0.80 4.00 -2.35
C HIS A 55 1.40 4.21 -0.95
N ASP A 56 2.70 4.31 -0.86
CA ASP A 56 3.46 4.45 0.38
C ASP A 56 4.07 5.85 0.60
N ILE A 57 3.72 6.84 -0.21
CA ILE A 57 4.34 8.18 -0.14
C ILE A 57 4.26 8.80 1.27
N GLY A 58 3.29 8.43 2.08
CA GLY A 58 3.11 8.93 3.44
C GLY A 58 4.15 8.41 4.45
N ILE A 59 5.04 7.48 4.09
CA ILE A 59 6.12 7.04 4.99
C ILE A 59 7.09 8.17 5.33
N VAL A 60 7.13 9.23 4.53
CA VAL A 60 7.95 10.42 4.81
C VAL A 60 7.56 11.15 6.10
N CYS A 61 6.33 10.92 6.60
CA CYS A 61 5.79 11.58 7.78
C CYS A 61 5.94 10.75 9.07
N VAL A 62 6.31 9.47 8.99
CA VAL A 62 6.26 8.55 10.13
C VAL A 62 7.63 8.32 10.77
N ASP A 63 7.61 7.91 12.04
CA ASP A 63 8.79 7.47 12.78
C ASP A 63 8.99 5.96 12.60
N ALA A 64 9.96 5.59 11.75
CA ALA A 64 10.36 4.21 11.48
C ALA A 64 11.84 4.15 11.07
N PRO A 65 12.79 4.31 12.00
CA PRO A 65 14.23 4.41 11.70
C PRO A 65 14.81 3.21 10.95
N ALA A 66 14.22 2.02 11.12
CA ALA A 66 14.64 0.79 10.41
C ALA A 66 14.55 0.91 8.89
N ILE A 67 13.70 1.80 8.39
CA ILE A 67 13.53 2.10 6.96
C ILE A 67 13.89 3.55 6.62
N SER A 68 14.70 4.19 7.47
CA SER A 68 15.15 5.59 7.30
C SER A 68 14.03 6.63 7.29
N CYS A 69 12.92 6.35 7.98
CA CYS A 69 11.85 7.31 8.22
C CYS A 69 12.06 7.99 9.58
N TYR A 70 12.20 9.31 9.57
CA TYR A 70 12.47 10.13 10.76
C TYR A 70 11.40 11.21 10.96
N GLY A 71 10.16 10.92 10.58
CA GLY A 71 9.00 11.73 10.88
C GLY A 71 8.58 11.59 12.35
N THR A 72 7.41 12.11 12.68
CA THR A 72 6.91 12.16 14.06
C THR A 72 5.66 11.33 14.30
N GLU A 73 5.02 10.89 13.23
CA GLU A 73 3.74 10.17 13.30
C GLU A 73 3.94 8.65 13.44
N PRO A 74 3.03 7.94 14.12
CA PRO A 74 3.09 6.48 14.19
C PRO A 74 2.97 5.85 12.81
N TYR A 75 3.71 4.75 12.58
CA TYR A 75 3.77 4.08 11.27
C TYR A 75 2.40 3.72 10.69
N ILE A 76 1.44 3.34 11.54
CA ILE A 76 0.08 2.97 11.11
C ILE A 76 -0.63 4.10 10.32
N LYS A 77 -0.21 5.35 10.49
CA LYS A 77 -0.78 6.51 9.81
C LYS A 77 -0.27 6.73 8.38
N HIS A 78 0.76 5.98 7.92
CA HIS A 78 1.38 6.25 6.60
C HIS A 78 0.37 6.29 5.44
N GLY A 79 -0.62 5.38 5.44
CA GLY A 79 -1.66 5.36 4.40
C GLY A 79 -2.51 6.62 4.38
N VAL A 80 -2.97 7.06 5.54
CA VAL A 80 -3.79 8.28 5.68
C VAL A 80 -3.00 9.53 5.34
N LEU A 81 -1.76 9.62 5.82
CA LEU A 81 -0.87 10.77 5.54
C LEU A 81 -0.49 10.85 4.06
N GLY A 82 -0.25 9.68 3.43
CA GLY A 82 -0.05 9.60 1.98
C GLY A 82 -1.27 10.05 1.21
N ALA A 83 -2.46 9.63 1.64
CA ALA A 83 -3.71 10.07 1.04
C ALA A 83 -3.91 11.59 1.14
N GLU A 84 -3.56 12.20 2.28
CA GLU A 84 -3.62 13.66 2.44
C GLU A 84 -2.64 14.39 1.49
N ILE A 85 -1.42 13.87 1.32
CA ILE A 85 -0.45 14.41 0.36
C ILE A 85 -1.05 14.37 -1.04
N LEU A 86 -1.57 13.22 -1.47
CA LEU A 86 -2.09 13.03 -2.83
C LEU A 86 -3.37 13.83 -3.09
N ARG A 87 -4.25 14.02 -2.10
CA ARG A 87 -5.40 14.91 -2.22
C ARG A 87 -5.02 16.37 -2.44
N ARG A 88 -3.95 16.85 -1.78
CA ARG A 88 -3.42 18.21 -2.03
C ARG A 88 -2.89 18.38 -3.46
N GLU A 89 -2.46 17.30 -4.09
CA GLU A 89 -2.02 17.28 -5.48
C GLU A 89 -3.16 17.00 -6.49
N GLY A 90 -4.42 16.89 -6.03
CA GLY A 90 -5.58 16.62 -6.86
C GLY A 90 -5.72 15.17 -7.33
N LEU A 91 -5.03 14.23 -6.69
CA LEU A 91 -4.96 12.81 -7.05
C LEU A 91 -5.86 11.94 -6.14
N GLU A 92 -7.19 12.19 -6.20
CA GLU A 92 -8.14 11.52 -5.30
C GLU A 92 -8.16 9.99 -5.42
N ARG A 93 -8.14 9.45 -6.65
CA ARG A 93 -8.12 7.99 -6.85
C ARG A 93 -6.86 7.34 -6.25
N HIS A 94 -5.69 7.97 -6.41
CA HIS A 94 -4.42 7.53 -5.83
C HIS A 94 -4.44 7.63 -4.31
N ALA A 95 -5.07 8.67 -3.77
CA ALA A 95 -5.24 8.84 -2.32
C ALA A 95 -6.02 7.69 -1.70
N LEU A 96 -7.06 7.17 -2.38
CA LEU A 96 -7.81 6.01 -1.91
C LEU A 96 -6.95 4.75 -1.83
N VAL A 97 -6.04 4.53 -2.78
CA VAL A 97 -5.07 3.42 -2.72
C VAL A 97 -4.17 3.55 -1.49
N CYS A 98 -3.59 4.74 -1.24
CA CYS A 98 -2.79 4.99 -0.04
C CYS A 98 -3.57 4.67 1.24
N GLU A 99 -4.76 5.22 1.36
CA GLU A 99 -5.57 5.13 2.57
C GLU A 99 -6.00 3.69 2.91
N ARG A 100 -6.20 2.85 1.88
CA ARG A 100 -6.89 1.57 2.00
C ARG A 100 -5.99 0.33 1.89
N HIS A 101 -4.66 0.49 1.79
CA HIS A 101 -3.77 -0.65 1.55
C HIS A 101 -3.21 -1.31 2.82
N THR A 102 -3.38 -0.74 4.02
CA THR A 102 -2.86 -1.33 5.27
C THR A 102 -3.52 -2.68 5.56
N GLY A 103 -2.72 -3.72 5.75
CA GLY A 103 -3.22 -5.09 5.85
C GLY A 103 -3.94 -5.50 4.56
N THR A 104 -5.19 -5.93 4.65
CA THR A 104 -6.12 -6.13 3.53
C THR A 104 -7.20 -5.04 3.49
N GLY A 105 -6.88 -3.88 4.05
CA GLY A 105 -7.81 -2.81 4.40
C GLY A 105 -8.27 -2.93 5.86
N LEU A 106 -8.60 -1.82 6.48
CA LEU A 106 -9.09 -1.75 7.86
C LEU A 106 -10.57 -1.41 7.88
N THR A 107 -11.35 -2.18 8.63
CA THR A 107 -12.77 -1.86 8.87
C THR A 107 -12.89 -0.77 9.94
N LEU A 108 -13.98 -0.01 9.90
CA LEU A 108 -14.33 0.95 10.97
C LEU A 108 -14.35 0.23 12.33
N GLN A 109 -14.88 -0.99 12.39
CA GLN A 109 -14.94 -1.76 13.62
C GLN A 109 -13.55 -2.10 14.17
N GLN A 110 -12.60 -2.50 13.31
CA GLN A 110 -11.21 -2.76 13.72
C GLN A 110 -10.54 -1.50 14.26
N ILE A 111 -10.72 -0.35 13.58
CA ILE A 111 -10.16 0.93 14.00
C ILE A 111 -10.64 1.30 15.40
N ILE A 112 -11.94 1.18 15.66
CA ILE A 112 -12.53 1.50 16.97
C ILE A 112 -12.11 0.48 18.03
N ALA A 113 -12.24 -0.83 17.75
CA ALA A 113 -11.96 -1.88 18.73
C ALA A 113 -10.50 -1.92 19.17
N GLN A 114 -9.57 -1.58 18.28
CA GLN A 114 -8.14 -1.55 18.57
C GLN A 114 -7.64 -0.16 19.00
N GLY A 115 -8.50 0.85 19.06
CA GLY A 115 -8.13 2.22 19.41
C GLY A 115 -7.05 2.80 18.48
N LEU A 116 -7.10 2.47 17.19
CA LEU A 116 -6.07 2.93 16.25
C LEU A 116 -6.17 4.44 16.07
N PRO A 117 -5.03 5.16 15.99
CA PRO A 117 -4.99 6.61 15.79
C PRO A 117 -5.27 6.98 14.32
N LEU A 118 -6.40 6.51 13.80
CA LEU A 118 -6.85 6.66 12.42
C LEU A 118 -8.24 7.31 12.39
N PRO A 119 -8.63 7.96 11.29
CA PRO A 119 -10.00 8.42 11.09
C PRO A 119 -10.98 7.26 11.22
N GLN A 120 -12.10 7.51 11.93
CA GLN A 120 -13.13 6.49 12.16
C GLN A 120 -14.03 6.35 10.92
N ARG A 121 -13.56 5.62 9.92
CA ARG A 121 -14.28 5.29 8.68
C ARG A 121 -13.78 3.98 8.09
N GLU A 122 -14.52 3.43 7.13
CA GLU A 122 -14.07 2.28 6.35
C GLU A 122 -12.84 2.64 5.50
N MET A 123 -11.80 1.80 5.60
CA MET A 123 -10.54 1.93 4.86
C MET A 123 -10.20 0.60 4.19
N GLN A 124 -11.16 0.02 3.47
CA GLN A 124 -10.98 -1.21 2.71
C GLN A 124 -10.89 -0.90 1.22
N PRO A 125 -10.04 -1.60 0.44
CA PRO A 125 -9.95 -1.42 -1.00
C PRO A 125 -11.27 -1.80 -1.67
N VAL A 126 -11.77 -0.94 -2.56
CA VAL A 126 -13.07 -1.08 -3.24
C VAL A 126 -12.88 -1.39 -4.72
N SER A 127 -12.14 -0.57 -5.47
CA SER A 127 -11.92 -0.82 -6.89
C SER A 127 -11.02 -2.04 -7.11
N ILE A 128 -11.06 -2.59 -8.31
CA ILE A 128 -10.22 -3.73 -8.66
C ILE A 128 -8.73 -3.37 -8.58
N GLU A 129 -8.36 -2.17 -8.98
CA GLU A 129 -6.99 -1.68 -8.90
C GLU A 129 -6.53 -1.52 -7.45
N GLU A 130 -7.39 -0.95 -6.58
CA GLU A 130 -7.09 -0.87 -5.14
C GLU A 130 -6.85 -2.27 -4.55
N GLN A 131 -7.66 -3.26 -4.91
CA GLN A 131 -7.53 -4.64 -4.42
C GLN A 131 -6.24 -5.30 -4.93
N ILE A 132 -5.94 -5.17 -6.22
CA ILE A 132 -4.72 -5.73 -6.84
C ILE A 132 -3.47 -5.12 -6.21
N ILE A 133 -3.41 -3.80 -6.05
CA ILE A 133 -2.24 -3.12 -5.45
C ILE A 133 -2.10 -3.52 -3.98
N CYS A 134 -3.19 -3.50 -3.22
CA CYS A 134 -3.20 -3.93 -1.81
C CYS A 134 -2.71 -5.37 -1.66
N PHE A 135 -3.14 -6.28 -2.52
CA PHE A 135 -2.68 -7.68 -2.54
C PHE A 135 -1.20 -7.78 -2.89
N ALA A 136 -0.76 -7.14 -3.97
CA ALA A 136 0.63 -7.17 -4.43
C ALA A 136 1.61 -6.67 -3.36
N ASP A 137 1.26 -5.63 -2.62
CA ASP A 137 2.07 -5.07 -1.53
C ASP A 137 2.39 -6.10 -0.43
N LYS A 138 1.51 -7.09 -0.18
CA LYS A 138 1.73 -8.08 0.90
C LYS A 138 2.95 -8.97 0.65
N PHE A 139 3.42 -9.08 -0.58
CA PHE A 139 4.56 -9.91 -0.96
C PHE A 139 5.92 -9.22 -0.77
N PHE A 140 5.96 -7.94 -0.46
CA PHE A 140 7.20 -7.17 -0.36
C PHE A 140 7.38 -6.52 1.02
N SER A 141 8.63 -6.26 1.38
CA SER A 141 9.00 -5.62 2.65
C SER A 141 9.99 -4.51 2.40
N LYS A 142 9.83 -3.38 3.08
CA LYS A 142 10.77 -2.25 3.05
C LYS A 142 12.11 -2.53 3.75
N THR A 143 12.20 -3.63 4.50
CA THR A 143 13.43 -4.05 5.19
C THR A 143 14.19 -5.17 4.47
N LYS A 144 13.56 -5.82 3.48
CA LYS A 144 14.14 -6.90 2.65
C LYS A 144 13.74 -6.66 1.19
N LEU A 145 14.34 -5.64 0.58
CA LEU A 145 13.93 -5.09 -0.72
C LEU A 145 14.09 -6.07 -1.90
N ASP A 146 15.05 -7.00 -1.80
CA ASP A 146 15.37 -7.94 -2.88
C ASP A 146 14.63 -9.28 -2.78
N THR A 147 13.62 -9.36 -1.89
CA THR A 147 12.95 -10.63 -1.61
C THR A 147 11.44 -10.49 -1.77
N GLU A 148 10.87 -11.30 -2.66
CA GLU A 148 9.43 -11.55 -2.72
C GLU A 148 9.06 -12.67 -1.74
N LYS A 149 8.06 -12.44 -0.90
CA LYS A 149 7.53 -13.46 0.03
C LYS A 149 6.75 -14.53 -0.73
N THR A 150 6.78 -15.76 -0.22
CA THR A 150 5.81 -16.78 -0.62
C THR A 150 4.40 -16.39 -0.13
N VAL A 151 3.37 -17.08 -0.65
CA VAL A 151 1.98 -16.90 -0.18
C VAL A 151 1.88 -17.14 1.33
N GLU A 152 2.52 -18.21 1.83
CA GLU A 152 2.51 -18.55 3.26
C GLU A 152 3.20 -17.47 4.11
N GLN A 153 4.31 -16.91 3.62
CA GLN A 153 5.01 -15.83 4.31
C GLN A 153 4.19 -14.53 4.33
N ALA A 154 3.55 -14.19 3.20
CA ALA A 154 2.66 -13.05 3.10
C ALA A 154 1.45 -13.23 4.05
N ARG A 155 0.80 -14.39 4.01
CA ARG A 155 -0.32 -14.75 4.87
C ARG A 155 0.04 -14.65 6.35
N ARG A 156 1.19 -15.20 6.76
CA ARG A 156 1.67 -15.12 8.15
C ARG A 156 1.88 -13.67 8.61
N SER A 157 2.35 -12.79 7.73
CA SER A 157 2.54 -11.37 8.05
C SER A 157 1.24 -10.62 8.32
N LEU A 158 0.10 -11.20 7.91
CA LEU A 158 -1.24 -10.64 8.08
C LEU A 158 -1.97 -11.13 9.34
N GLU A 159 -1.45 -12.13 10.04
CA GLU A 159 -2.09 -12.70 11.25
C GLU A 159 -2.42 -11.64 12.30
N LYS A 160 -1.59 -10.62 12.43
CA LYS A 160 -1.81 -9.49 13.35
C LYS A 160 -3.06 -8.64 13.03
N PHE A 161 -3.62 -8.75 11.81
CA PHE A 161 -4.84 -8.05 11.39
C PHE A 161 -6.12 -8.90 11.58
N GLY A 162 -5.98 -10.12 12.11
CA GLY A 162 -7.10 -10.98 12.47
C GLY A 162 -7.64 -11.87 11.34
N ALA A 163 -8.61 -12.71 11.69
CA ALA A 163 -9.14 -13.75 10.81
C ALA A 163 -9.84 -13.20 9.56
N GLU A 164 -10.52 -12.07 9.67
CA GLU A 164 -11.22 -11.45 8.54
C GLU A 164 -10.23 -10.99 7.47
N GLY A 165 -9.11 -10.37 7.88
CA GLY A 165 -8.03 -9.98 6.96
C GLY A 165 -7.39 -11.17 6.27
N LEU A 166 -7.19 -12.28 6.98
CA LEU A 166 -6.67 -13.53 6.42
C LEU A 166 -7.63 -14.14 5.40
N ALA A 167 -8.93 -14.21 5.71
CA ALA A 167 -9.93 -14.74 4.79
C ALA A 167 -10.01 -13.92 3.49
N LYS A 168 -9.90 -12.60 3.59
CA LYS A 168 -9.84 -11.73 2.40
C LYS A 168 -8.59 -11.99 1.57
N PHE A 169 -7.42 -12.13 2.20
CA PHE A 169 -6.18 -12.46 1.51
C PHE A 169 -6.28 -13.81 0.80
N ASP A 170 -6.84 -14.84 1.45
CA ASP A 170 -7.03 -16.17 0.88
C ASP A 170 -7.95 -16.10 -0.36
N ALA A 171 -9.06 -15.36 -0.30
CA ALA A 171 -9.94 -15.13 -1.44
C ALA A 171 -9.25 -14.38 -2.60
N TRP A 172 -8.35 -13.46 -2.29
CA TRP A 172 -7.54 -12.79 -3.32
C TRP A 172 -6.48 -13.72 -3.93
N CYS A 173 -5.91 -14.67 -3.16
CA CYS A 173 -5.04 -15.69 -3.74
C CYS A 173 -5.77 -16.54 -4.78
N GLU A 174 -7.02 -16.96 -4.50
CA GLU A 174 -7.85 -17.70 -5.46
C GLU A 174 -8.20 -16.88 -6.71
N ARG A 175 -8.29 -15.55 -6.58
CA ARG A 175 -8.72 -14.65 -7.65
C ARG A 175 -7.56 -14.15 -8.52
N PHE A 176 -6.38 -13.96 -7.94
CA PHE A 176 -5.27 -13.23 -8.57
C PHE A 176 -4.04 -14.10 -8.86
N LEU A 177 -4.00 -15.36 -8.39
CA LEU A 177 -2.93 -16.31 -8.64
C LEU A 177 -3.41 -17.55 -9.39
#